data_5cd074d24be9939d00345f1a3939070a
#
_entry.id   5cd074d24be9939d00345f1a3939070a
#
_cell.length_a   1.000
_cell.length_b   1.000
_cell.length_c   1.000
_cell.angle_alpha   90.00
_cell.angle_beta   90.00
_cell.angle_gamma   90.00
#
_symmetry.space_group_name_H-M   'P 1'
#
loop_
_entity.id
_entity.type
_entity.pdbx_description
1 polymer ?
#
loop_
_entity_poly.entity_id
_entity_poly.type
_entity_poly.pdbx_seq_one_letter_code
_entity_poly.pdbx_strand_id
1 'polypeptide(L)'
;MRENLTDEALLFALQGSRTLGQQVASELGIRLAEHEEREFEDGEHKARPLQSVRDRDVYVLHALHSDPGHSVNDRLCRLLFFLACVKDAGAARVTAVVPYLGYARKDRRTQPRDPVTLRYLAQLFEAMGIDRLLVLEPHNPAAFDNAFRVPTERLGMHRLFVPELAPRIAAGHPVVVCSPDVGGVKRAVDFREALADALEREVEDAFFEKIRAAGELTLGRLVGDVQDATVVLVDDLIATGSTLTHAARSCREAGARQVLAVAAHGAFARGAEGNLGNEAFDRVLITDSIWPVKIDRNRLGGKFEIVSAAPLFAGAIARLHGG
;
A
#
# COMPACT_ATOMS: atom_id res chain seq x y z
N MET A 1 -15.11 18.61 -12.38
CA MET A 1 -14.41 19.11 -13.61
C MET A 1 -13.06 18.40 -13.62
N ARG A 2 -12.76 17.55 -14.62
CA ARG A 2 -11.42 16.96 -14.77
C ARG A 2 -10.55 18.10 -15.33
N GLU A 3 -9.73 18.71 -14.50
CA GLU A 3 -8.65 19.55 -15.00
C GLU A 3 -7.70 18.61 -15.76
N ASN A 4 -7.63 18.77 -17.07
CA ASN A 4 -6.66 18.02 -17.88
C ASN A 4 -5.27 18.38 -17.37
N LEU A 5 -4.47 17.38 -16.98
CA LEU A 5 -3.05 17.59 -16.79
C LEU A 5 -2.51 18.26 -18.06
N THR A 6 -1.85 19.38 -17.89
CA THR A 6 -1.25 20.13 -19.00
C THR A 6 -0.10 19.32 -19.59
N ASP A 7 0.33 19.68 -20.82
CA ASP A 7 1.52 19.08 -21.46
C ASP A 7 2.81 19.18 -20.63
N GLU A 8 2.76 19.82 -19.48
CA GLU A 8 3.88 20.04 -18.55
C GLU A 8 4.15 18.90 -17.58
N ALA A 9 3.16 18.02 -17.32
CA ALA A 9 3.32 16.87 -16.43
C ALA A 9 3.79 15.61 -17.18
N LEU A 10 4.80 14.93 -16.66
CA LEU A 10 5.29 13.66 -17.20
C LEU A 10 5.20 12.56 -16.15
N LEU A 11 4.54 11.46 -16.49
CA LEU A 11 4.48 10.27 -15.66
C LEU A 11 5.32 9.14 -16.25
N PHE A 12 6.39 8.77 -15.57
CA PHE A 12 7.18 7.58 -15.84
C PHE A 12 6.74 6.43 -14.92
N ALA A 13 6.74 5.21 -15.44
CA ALA A 13 6.55 4.01 -14.62
C ALA A 13 7.64 2.99 -14.98
N LEU A 14 8.55 2.73 -14.05
CA LEU A 14 9.66 1.80 -14.27
C LEU A 14 9.16 0.36 -14.41
N GLN A 15 10.00 -0.47 -15.02
CA GLN A 15 9.72 -1.89 -15.26
C GLN A 15 9.28 -2.59 -13.96
N GLY A 16 8.24 -3.44 -14.04
CA GLY A 16 7.63 -4.09 -12.89
C GLY A 16 6.52 -3.25 -12.20
N SER A 17 6.41 -1.96 -12.54
CA SER A 17 5.28 -1.11 -12.12
C SER A 17 4.51 -0.53 -13.31
N ARG A 18 4.87 -0.94 -14.54
CA ARG A 18 4.30 -0.41 -15.78
C ARG A 18 2.79 -0.61 -15.88
N THR A 19 2.28 -1.76 -15.43
CA THR A 19 0.84 -2.06 -15.47
C THR A 19 0.04 -1.04 -14.66
N LEU A 20 0.40 -0.81 -13.39
CA LEU A 20 -0.25 0.21 -12.57
C LEU A 20 -0.03 1.62 -13.14
N GLY A 21 1.18 1.90 -13.63
CA GLY A 21 1.48 3.19 -14.27
C GLY A 21 0.61 3.47 -15.50
N GLN A 22 0.34 2.48 -16.34
CA GLN A 22 -0.57 2.60 -17.48
C GLN A 22 -2.01 2.88 -17.06
N GLN A 23 -2.48 2.23 -15.99
CA GLN A 23 -3.79 2.48 -15.42
C GLN A 23 -3.88 3.90 -14.85
N VAL A 24 -2.87 4.37 -14.09
CA VAL A 24 -2.80 5.74 -13.57
C VAL A 24 -2.79 6.75 -14.73
N ALA A 25 -1.99 6.52 -15.77
CA ALA A 25 -1.95 7.39 -16.94
C ALA A 25 -3.32 7.46 -17.66
N SER A 26 -4.01 6.31 -17.78
CA SER A 26 -5.36 6.25 -18.34
C SER A 26 -6.37 7.05 -17.53
N GLU A 27 -6.34 6.96 -16.20
CA GLU A 27 -7.20 7.76 -15.31
C GLU A 27 -6.92 9.27 -15.41
N LEU A 28 -5.67 9.66 -15.66
CA LEU A 28 -5.25 11.04 -15.87
C LEU A 28 -5.55 11.56 -17.29
N GLY A 29 -5.89 10.67 -18.23
CA GLY A 29 -6.08 11.04 -19.63
C GLY A 29 -4.79 11.39 -20.37
N ILE A 30 -3.63 10.89 -19.89
CA ILE A 30 -2.31 11.09 -20.50
C ILE A 30 -1.70 9.77 -20.95
N ARG A 31 -0.57 9.83 -21.65
CA ARG A 31 0.27 8.65 -21.95
C ARG A 31 1.44 8.61 -20.98
N LEU A 32 1.91 7.39 -20.67
CA LEU A 32 3.20 7.24 -19.97
C LEU A 32 4.33 7.85 -20.79
N ALA A 33 5.18 8.60 -20.12
CA ALA A 33 6.40 9.11 -20.69
C ALA A 33 7.37 7.95 -21.01
N GLU A 34 8.01 8.04 -22.16
CA GLU A 34 8.91 6.99 -22.64
C GLU A 34 10.27 7.09 -21.97
N HIS A 35 10.81 5.93 -21.57
CA HIS A 35 12.16 5.78 -21.03
C HIS A 35 12.76 4.46 -21.50
N GLU A 36 14.07 4.37 -21.43
CA GLU A 36 14.85 3.16 -21.69
C GLU A 36 15.32 2.59 -20.34
N GLU A 37 15.16 1.30 -20.14
CA GLU A 37 15.84 0.55 -19.08
C GLU A 37 16.64 -0.57 -19.72
N ARG A 38 17.90 -0.70 -19.33
CA ARG A 38 18.84 -1.70 -19.83
C ARG A 38 19.57 -2.35 -18.66
N GLU A 39 19.64 -3.66 -18.67
CA GLU A 39 20.51 -4.47 -17.81
C GLU A 39 21.80 -4.83 -18.56
N PHE A 40 22.89 -4.83 -17.83
CA PHE A 40 24.20 -5.29 -18.29
C PHE A 40 24.46 -6.70 -17.77
N GLU A 41 25.39 -7.42 -18.42
CA GLU A 41 25.70 -8.81 -18.10
C GLU A 41 26.27 -9.01 -16.69
N ASP A 42 26.87 -7.97 -16.11
CA ASP A 42 27.40 -7.95 -14.74
C ASP A 42 26.36 -7.63 -13.65
N GLY A 43 25.10 -7.40 -14.05
CA GLY A 43 24.00 -7.07 -13.15
C GLY A 43 23.81 -5.58 -12.87
N GLU A 44 24.65 -4.71 -13.46
CA GLU A 44 24.40 -3.27 -13.44
C GLU A 44 23.20 -2.92 -14.33
N HIS A 45 22.58 -1.78 -14.07
CA HIS A 45 21.48 -1.31 -14.91
C HIS A 45 21.65 0.18 -15.24
N LYS A 46 21.03 0.59 -16.34
CA LYS A 46 20.92 1.96 -16.79
C LYS A 46 19.47 2.26 -17.13
N ALA A 47 18.96 3.41 -16.65
CA ALA A 47 17.67 3.93 -17.07
C ALA A 47 17.81 5.40 -17.45
N ARG A 48 17.09 5.85 -18.50
CA ARG A 48 17.05 7.25 -18.93
C ARG A 48 15.72 7.63 -19.56
N PRO A 49 15.23 8.88 -19.40
CA PRO A 49 14.10 9.39 -20.16
C PRO A 49 14.46 9.47 -21.66
N LEU A 50 13.48 9.17 -22.53
CA LEU A 50 13.64 9.28 -23.99
C LEU A 50 13.06 10.60 -24.54
N GLN A 51 12.48 11.40 -23.66
CA GLN A 51 11.97 12.75 -23.99
C GLN A 51 12.53 13.79 -23.02
N SER A 52 12.49 15.07 -23.39
CA SER A 52 12.99 16.13 -22.52
C SER A 52 12.13 16.25 -21.27
N VAL A 53 12.80 16.26 -20.12
CA VAL A 53 12.19 16.50 -18.79
C VAL A 53 12.45 17.94 -18.30
N ARG A 54 13.20 18.74 -19.08
CA ARG A 54 13.59 20.10 -18.71
C ARG A 54 12.37 20.95 -18.42
N ASP A 55 12.40 21.63 -17.27
CA ASP A 55 11.33 22.52 -16.77
C ASP A 55 9.95 21.84 -16.61
N ARG A 56 9.93 20.48 -16.55
CA ARG A 56 8.71 19.69 -16.39
C ARG A 56 8.44 19.27 -14.94
N ASP A 57 7.18 19.03 -14.64
CA ASP A 57 6.73 18.37 -13.41
C ASP A 57 6.74 16.85 -13.64
N VAL A 58 7.69 16.15 -13.02
CA VAL A 58 7.97 14.75 -13.30
C VAL A 58 7.53 13.86 -12.14
N TYR A 59 6.71 12.88 -12.46
CA TYR A 59 6.27 11.81 -11.55
C TYR A 59 6.93 10.49 -11.97
N VAL A 60 7.59 9.82 -11.02
CA VAL A 60 8.23 8.53 -11.27
C VAL A 60 7.59 7.46 -10.41
N LEU A 61 6.84 6.55 -11.02
CA LEU A 61 6.11 5.49 -10.34
C LEU A 61 6.93 4.20 -10.30
N HIS A 62 7.22 3.69 -9.10
CA HIS A 62 7.84 2.38 -8.89
C HIS A 62 7.55 1.80 -7.51
N ALA A 63 7.03 0.57 -7.47
CA ALA A 63 6.76 -0.16 -6.21
C ALA A 63 8.01 -0.92 -5.75
N LEU A 64 8.36 -0.81 -4.47
CA LEU A 64 9.58 -1.41 -3.89
C LEU A 64 9.30 -2.79 -3.28
N HIS A 65 8.99 -3.76 -4.10
CA HIS A 65 8.77 -5.16 -3.71
C HIS A 65 9.73 -6.11 -4.45
N SER A 66 9.82 -7.36 -4.01
CA SER A 66 10.57 -8.39 -4.74
C SER A 66 9.65 -9.15 -5.71
N ASP A 67 10.19 -9.59 -6.83
CA ASP A 67 9.60 -10.58 -7.74
C ASP A 67 10.65 -11.64 -8.12
N PRO A 68 10.34 -12.62 -8.97
CA PRO A 68 11.34 -13.64 -9.37
C PRO A 68 12.59 -13.08 -10.07
N GLY A 69 12.49 -11.90 -10.69
CA GLY A 69 13.61 -11.28 -11.42
C GLY A 69 14.38 -10.24 -10.60
N HIS A 70 13.74 -9.61 -9.60
CA HIS A 70 14.33 -8.47 -8.92
C HIS A 70 14.05 -8.50 -7.41
N SER A 71 15.09 -8.20 -6.62
CA SER A 71 14.96 -7.95 -5.20
C SER A 71 14.39 -6.54 -4.91
N VAL A 72 14.04 -6.30 -3.65
CA VAL A 72 13.69 -4.94 -3.18
C VAL A 72 14.86 -3.97 -3.38
N ASN A 73 16.12 -4.45 -3.22
CA ASN A 73 17.31 -3.64 -3.40
C ASN A 73 17.48 -3.19 -4.85
N ASP A 74 17.28 -4.11 -5.81
CA ASP A 74 17.36 -3.79 -7.24
C ASP A 74 16.35 -2.70 -7.62
N ARG A 75 15.12 -2.86 -7.18
CA ARG A 75 14.06 -1.87 -7.43
C ARG A 75 14.35 -0.52 -6.78
N LEU A 76 14.89 -0.52 -5.56
CA LEU A 76 15.26 0.71 -4.87
C LEU A 76 16.38 1.43 -5.63
N CYS A 77 17.47 0.73 -6.01
CA CYS A 77 18.56 1.33 -6.76
C CYS A 77 18.10 1.89 -8.11
N ARG A 78 17.28 1.14 -8.85
CA ARG A 78 16.70 1.58 -10.13
C ARG A 78 15.90 2.86 -9.98
N LEU A 79 15.02 2.93 -8.96
CA LEU A 79 14.24 4.12 -8.69
C LEU A 79 15.12 5.31 -8.31
N LEU A 80 16.05 5.14 -7.38
CA LEU A 80 16.95 6.21 -6.94
C LEU A 80 17.76 6.80 -8.09
N PHE A 81 18.36 5.95 -8.92
CA PHE A 81 19.16 6.41 -10.06
C PHE A 81 18.32 7.10 -11.13
N PHE A 82 17.09 6.63 -11.38
CA PHE A 82 16.22 7.30 -12.34
C PHE A 82 15.72 8.65 -11.81
N LEU A 83 15.41 8.77 -10.51
CA LEU A 83 15.05 10.05 -9.87
C LEU A 83 16.19 11.07 -10.00
N ALA A 84 17.42 10.67 -9.67
CA ALA A 84 18.59 11.53 -9.87
C ALA A 84 18.80 11.91 -11.34
N CYS A 85 18.67 10.95 -12.26
CA CYS A 85 18.82 11.20 -13.69
C CYS A 85 17.81 12.25 -14.21
N VAL A 86 16.54 12.19 -13.83
CA VAL A 86 15.55 13.20 -14.28
C VAL A 86 15.78 14.56 -13.62
N LYS A 87 16.26 14.59 -12.37
CA LYS A 87 16.66 15.84 -11.69
C LYS A 87 17.84 16.49 -12.38
N ASP A 88 18.89 15.74 -12.66
CA ASP A 88 20.09 16.21 -13.38
C ASP A 88 19.75 16.68 -14.82
N ALA A 89 18.77 16.06 -15.47
CA ALA A 89 18.29 16.45 -16.78
C ALA A 89 17.44 17.75 -16.77
N GLY A 90 17.27 18.38 -15.60
CA GLY A 90 16.66 19.69 -15.45
C GLY A 90 15.15 19.69 -15.21
N ALA A 91 14.58 18.61 -14.65
CA ALA A 91 13.18 18.62 -14.23
C ALA A 91 12.95 19.72 -13.19
N ALA A 92 11.88 20.49 -13.35
CA ALA A 92 11.53 21.57 -12.42
C ALA A 92 11.10 20.99 -11.06
N ARG A 93 10.31 19.92 -11.09
CA ARG A 93 9.86 19.21 -9.88
C ARG A 93 9.91 17.69 -10.13
N VAL A 94 10.38 16.93 -9.14
CA VAL A 94 10.46 15.47 -9.20
C VAL A 94 9.71 14.88 -8.02
N THR A 95 8.60 14.20 -8.30
CA THR A 95 7.80 13.47 -7.32
C THR A 95 8.03 11.97 -7.46
N ALA A 96 8.56 11.33 -6.42
CA ALA A 96 8.60 9.88 -6.34
C ALA A 96 7.20 9.35 -5.97
N VAL A 97 6.63 8.48 -6.80
CA VAL A 97 5.35 7.81 -6.58
C VAL A 97 5.63 6.35 -6.26
N VAL A 98 5.49 5.99 -4.98
CA VAL A 98 5.90 4.67 -4.49
C VAL A 98 4.69 3.92 -3.93
N PRO A 99 3.96 3.14 -4.77
CA PRO A 99 2.75 2.43 -4.37
C PRO A 99 2.95 1.52 -3.15
N TYR A 100 4.07 0.83 -3.09
CA TYR A 100 4.52 0.08 -1.91
C TYR A 100 5.93 0.51 -1.53
N LEU A 101 6.07 1.04 -0.31
CA LEU A 101 7.35 1.48 0.22
C LEU A 101 8.05 0.34 0.98
N GLY A 102 8.95 -0.35 0.31
CA GLY A 102 9.83 -1.36 0.94
C GLY A 102 10.64 -0.73 2.08
N TYR A 103 11.13 -1.56 3.01
CA TYR A 103 11.89 -1.15 4.20
C TYR A 103 11.16 -0.27 5.23
N ALA A 104 9.90 0.14 5.00
CA ALA A 104 9.13 0.98 5.91
C ALA A 104 8.76 0.29 7.24
N ARG A 105 8.80 -1.06 7.31
CA ARG A 105 8.44 -1.83 8.50
C ARG A 105 9.45 -1.74 9.64
N LYS A 106 10.70 -1.31 9.36
CA LYS A 106 11.74 -1.09 10.36
C LYS A 106 11.85 0.42 10.65
N ASP A 107 10.86 0.91 11.38
CA ASP A 107 10.60 2.31 11.72
C ASP A 107 11.10 2.71 13.11
N ARG A 108 11.43 1.71 13.95
CA ARG A 108 11.92 1.89 15.33
C ARG A 108 12.91 0.79 15.72
N ARG A 109 13.69 1.06 16.75
CA ARG A 109 14.54 0.04 17.38
C ARG A 109 13.69 -0.86 18.27
N THR A 110 13.78 -2.16 18.09
CA THR A 110 13.17 -3.20 18.94
C THR A 110 14.21 -3.89 19.82
N GLN A 111 15.47 -3.82 19.41
CA GLN A 111 16.64 -4.31 20.13
C GLN A 111 17.74 -3.24 20.13
N PRO A 112 18.66 -3.24 21.08
CA PRO A 112 19.86 -2.39 21.03
C PRO A 112 20.60 -2.55 19.70
N ARG A 113 21.02 -1.43 19.08
CA ARG A 113 21.74 -1.36 17.79
C ARG A 113 20.92 -1.74 16.55
N ASP A 114 19.63 -1.99 16.68
CA ASP A 114 18.76 -2.16 15.52
C ASP A 114 18.84 -0.96 14.57
N PRO A 115 18.85 -1.17 13.25
CA PRO A 115 18.73 -0.08 12.30
C PRO A 115 17.32 0.51 12.33
N VAL A 116 17.18 1.80 12.04
CA VAL A 116 15.89 2.42 11.70
C VAL A 116 15.90 2.68 10.20
N THR A 117 15.63 1.60 9.44
CA THR A 117 15.87 1.57 7.98
C THR A 117 15.04 2.62 7.23
N LEU A 118 13.83 2.94 7.71
CA LEU A 118 12.99 3.98 7.14
C LEU A 118 13.70 5.35 7.10
N ARG A 119 14.48 5.70 8.14
CA ARG A 119 15.26 6.95 8.16
C ARG A 119 16.37 6.96 7.12
N TYR A 120 17.04 5.82 6.94
CA TYR A 120 18.11 5.71 5.93
C TYR A 120 17.52 5.75 4.52
N LEU A 121 16.37 5.12 4.34
CA LEU A 121 15.62 5.20 3.09
C LEU A 121 15.25 6.65 2.74
N ALA A 122 14.75 7.42 3.71
CA ALA A 122 14.43 8.83 3.51
C ALA A 122 15.66 9.63 3.07
N GLN A 123 16.81 9.44 3.73
CA GLN A 123 18.07 10.09 3.35
C GLN A 123 18.49 9.77 1.91
N LEU A 124 18.31 8.52 1.46
CA LEU A 124 18.61 8.12 0.10
C LEU A 124 17.70 8.84 -0.92
N PHE A 125 16.41 8.87 -0.69
CA PHE A 125 15.48 9.58 -1.56
C PHE A 125 15.78 11.09 -1.63
N GLU A 126 16.02 11.72 -0.49
CA GLU A 126 16.36 13.15 -0.40
C GLU A 126 17.69 13.48 -1.08
N ALA A 127 18.68 12.59 -0.97
CA ALA A 127 19.96 12.74 -1.67
C ALA A 127 19.82 12.68 -3.21
N MET A 128 18.78 12.04 -3.74
CA MET A 128 18.45 12.04 -5.17
C MET A 128 17.77 13.33 -5.65
N GLY A 129 17.53 14.27 -4.75
CA GLY A 129 16.96 15.57 -5.08
C GLY A 129 15.47 15.54 -5.40
N ILE A 130 14.71 14.61 -4.83
CA ILE A 130 13.26 14.62 -5.00
C ILE A 130 12.65 15.83 -4.28
N ASP A 131 11.58 16.35 -4.84
CA ASP A 131 10.83 17.47 -4.26
C ASP A 131 9.64 17.00 -3.43
N ARG A 132 9.14 15.76 -3.67
CA ARG A 132 8.01 15.16 -2.95
C ARG A 132 8.02 13.63 -3.04
N LEU A 133 7.41 13.00 -2.04
CA LEU A 133 7.15 11.56 -2.03
C LEU A 133 5.66 11.27 -1.83
N LEU A 134 5.08 10.46 -2.73
CA LEU A 134 3.69 10.00 -2.68
C LEU A 134 3.67 8.49 -2.45
N VAL A 135 2.97 8.02 -1.40
CA VAL A 135 2.89 6.60 -1.02
C VAL A 135 1.46 6.16 -0.72
N LEU A 136 1.17 4.87 -0.90
CA LEU A 136 -0.06 4.27 -0.40
C LEU A 136 0.23 3.59 0.94
N GLU A 137 -0.59 3.86 1.94
CA GLU A 137 -0.69 3.20 3.25
C GLU A 137 0.67 2.80 3.84
N PRO A 138 1.54 3.74 4.25
CA PRO A 138 2.81 3.39 4.88
C PRO A 138 2.58 2.67 6.21
N HIS A 139 3.44 1.69 6.53
CA HIS A 139 3.30 0.82 7.71
C HIS A 139 3.04 1.57 9.02
N ASN A 140 3.74 2.67 9.23
CA ASN A 140 3.55 3.58 10.37
C ASN A 140 3.52 5.02 9.87
N PRO A 141 2.34 5.65 9.77
CA PRO A 141 2.20 7.02 9.28
C PRO A 141 3.03 8.04 10.03
N ALA A 142 3.05 7.99 11.37
CA ALA A 142 3.78 8.96 12.18
C ALA A 142 5.31 8.82 12.01
N ALA A 143 5.82 7.60 11.94
CA ALA A 143 7.24 7.36 11.69
C ALA A 143 7.63 7.79 10.26
N PHE A 144 6.75 7.58 9.30
CA PHE A 144 6.93 8.01 7.90
C PHE A 144 7.02 9.54 7.82
N ASP A 145 6.06 10.27 8.35
CA ASP A 145 6.05 11.74 8.35
C ASP A 145 7.28 12.33 9.06
N ASN A 146 7.78 11.67 10.10
CA ASN A 146 8.97 12.10 10.83
C ASN A 146 10.30 11.71 10.18
N ALA A 147 10.31 10.75 9.24
CA ALA A 147 11.53 10.30 8.59
C ALA A 147 11.99 11.25 7.49
N PHE A 148 11.07 11.80 6.71
CA PHE A 148 11.34 12.65 5.55
C PHE A 148 11.37 14.13 5.93
N ARG A 149 12.17 14.93 5.20
CA ARG A 149 12.23 16.40 5.27
C ARG A 149 11.51 17.04 4.08
N VAL A 150 11.49 16.34 2.93
CA VAL A 150 10.67 16.74 1.79
C VAL A 150 9.18 16.53 2.10
N PRO A 151 8.26 17.29 1.48
CA PRO A 151 6.84 17.04 1.57
C PRO A 151 6.47 15.60 1.21
N THR A 152 5.61 15.00 2.03
CA THR A 152 5.10 13.65 1.81
C THR A 152 3.59 13.67 1.66
N GLU A 153 3.06 12.83 0.79
CA GLU A 153 1.64 12.61 0.60
C GLU A 153 1.33 11.14 0.87
N ARG A 154 0.43 10.89 1.83
CA ARG A 154 -0.02 9.55 2.20
C ARG A 154 -1.43 9.31 1.69
N LEU A 155 -1.60 8.27 0.90
CA LEU A 155 -2.91 7.84 0.42
C LEU A 155 -3.46 6.77 1.36
N GLY A 156 -4.61 7.03 1.98
CA GLY A 156 -5.28 6.07 2.85
C GLY A 156 -6.08 5.05 2.03
N MET A 157 -5.94 3.77 2.35
CA MET A 157 -6.63 2.68 1.66
C MET A 157 -8.15 2.68 1.87
N HIS A 158 -8.67 3.34 2.92
CA HIS A 158 -10.10 3.48 3.15
C HIS A 158 -10.82 4.09 1.94
N ARG A 159 -10.16 5.02 1.21
CA ARG A 159 -10.71 5.67 0.00
C ARG A 159 -10.95 4.68 -1.15
N LEU A 160 -10.27 3.54 -1.15
CA LEU A 160 -10.46 2.48 -2.15
C LEU A 160 -11.45 1.42 -1.66
N PHE A 161 -11.29 0.96 -0.43
CA PHE A 161 -12.05 -0.19 0.04
C PHE A 161 -13.44 0.15 0.60
N VAL A 162 -13.64 1.34 1.16
CA VAL A 162 -14.97 1.72 1.69
C VAL A 162 -16.04 1.76 0.59
N PRO A 163 -15.82 2.37 -0.59
CA PRO A 163 -16.80 2.32 -1.68
C PRO A 163 -17.11 0.90 -2.18
N GLU A 164 -16.13 -0.01 -2.09
CA GLU A 164 -16.28 -1.41 -2.47
C GLU A 164 -17.04 -2.24 -1.43
N LEU A 165 -16.84 -1.93 -0.15
CA LEU A 165 -17.41 -2.71 0.95
C LEU A 165 -18.79 -2.23 1.36
N ALA A 166 -19.02 -0.92 1.44
CA ALA A 166 -20.26 -0.36 1.95
C ALA A 166 -21.53 -0.94 1.27
N PRO A 167 -21.59 -1.11 -0.06
CA PRO A 167 -22.73 -1.74 -0.72
C PRO A 167 -22.94 -3.22 -0.40
N ARG A 168 -21.93 -3.88 0.16
CA ARG A 168 -21.93 -5.33 0.44
C ARG A 168 -22.24 -5.65 1.91
N ILE A 169 -22.28 -4.63 2.74
CA ILE A 169 -22.60 -4.78 4.17
C ILE A 169 -24.12 -4.69 4.37
N ALA A 170 -24.69 -5.78 4.83
CA ALA A 170 -26.14 -5.85 5.05
C ALA A 170 -26.62 -4.84 6.10
N ALA A 171 -27.77 -4.24 5.85
CA ALA A 171 -28.45 -3.43 6.84
C ALA A 171 -28.97 -4.29 8.00
N GLY A 172 -29.13 -3.69 9.18
CA GLY A 172 -29.79 -4.33 10.33
C GLY A 172 -28.88 -5.19 11.22
N HIS A 173 -27.58 -5.31 10.90
CA HIS A 173 -26.61 -6.00 11.76
C HIS A 173 -25.50 -5.03 12.19
N PRO A 174 -24.88 -5.22 13.38
CA PRO A 174 -23.73 -4.45 13.80
C PRO A 174 -22.58 -4.54 12.78
N VAL A 175 -21.81 -3.48 12.71
CA VAL A 175 -20.56 -3.45 11.88
C VAL A 175 -19.41 -3.07 12.79
N VAL A 176 -18.34 -3.86 12.72
CA VAL A 176 -17.16 -3.69 13.56
C VAL A 176 -15.92 -3.64 12.66
N VAL A 177 -15.12 -2.59 12.77
CA VAL A 177 -13.80 -2.55 12.17
C VAL A 177 -12.77 -3.05 13.18
N CYS A 178 -12.01 -4.08 12.80
CA CYS A 178 -11.11 -4.76 13.72
C CYS A 178 -9.66 -4.68 13.24
N SER A 179 -8.76 -4.25 14.13
CA SER A 179 -7.32 -4.34 13.90
C SER A 179 -6.79 -5.70 14.35
N PRO A 180 -6.04 -6.43 13.50
CA PRO A 180 -5.46 -7.72 13.85
C PRO A 180 -4.30 -7.60 14.86
N ASP A 181 -3.84 -6.39 15.16
CA ASP A 181 -2.87 -6.13 16.23
C ASP A 181 -2.94 -4.66 16.71
N VAL A 182 -2.26 -4.39 17.84
CA VAL A 182 -2.24 -3.05 18.46
C VAL A 182 -1.56 -1.99 17.55
N GLY A 183 -0.65 -2.41 16.68
CA GLY A 183 0.06 -1.50 15.76
C GLY A 183 -0.84 -0.90 14.69
N GLY A 184 -1.90 -1.62 14.29
CA GLY A 184 -2.85 -1.20 13.27
C GLY A 184 -4.06 -0.42 13.79
N VAL A 185 -4.21 -0.22 15.11
CA VAL A 185 -5.43 0.39 15.71
C VAL A 185 -5.75 1.75 15.11
N LYS A 186 -4.77 2.63 14.93
CA LYS A 186 -5.01 3.95 14.33
C LYS A 186 -5.54 3.85 12.91
N ARG A 187 -5.00 2.93 12.11
CA ARG A 187 -5.48 2.65 10.74
C ARG A 187 -6.93 2.14 10.76
N ALA A 188 -7.23 1.25 11.70
CA ALA A 188 -8.59 0.74 11.87
C ALA A 188 -9.57 1.85 12.26
N VAL A 189 -9.17 2.79 13.11
CA VAL A 189 -9.99 3.98 13.47
C VAL A 189 -10.26 4.85 12.24
N ASP A 190 -9.22 5.21 11.46
CA ASP A 190 -9.37 6.03 10.24
C ASP A 190 -10.31 5.31 9.23
N PHE A 191 -10.21 3.98 9.13
CA PHE A 191 -11.09 3.17 8.27
C PHE A 191 -12.52 3.12 8.80
N ARG A 192 -12.70 2.95 10.10
CA ARG A 192 -14.01 2.91 10.78
C ARG A 192 -14.78 4.20 10.56
N GLU A 193 -14.12 5.36 10.76
CA GLU A 193 -14.73 6.66 10.56
C GLU A 193 -15.23 6.82 9.11
N ALA A 194 -14.39 6.50 8.13
CA ALA A 194 -14.79 6.56 6.73
C ALA A 194 -15.92 5.57 6.38
N LEU A 195 -15.94 4.39 7.01
CA LEU A 195 -16.99 3.40 6.78
C LEU A 195 -18.32 3.83 7.46
N ALA A 196 -18.25 4.41 8.65
CA ALA A 196 -19.42 4.96 9.36
C ALA A 196 -20.09 6.07 8.54
N ASP A 197 -19.29 6.99 7.99
CA ASP A 197 -19.78 8.05 7.11
C ASP A 197 -20.45 7.47 5.84
N ALA A 198 -19.86 6.46 5.22
CA ALA A 198 -20.41 5.84 4.00
C ALA A 198 -21.67 5.01 4.26
N LEU A 199 -21.81 4.44 5.45
CA LEU A 199 -22.99 3.65 5.85
C LEU A 199 -24.08 4.51 6.50
N GLU A 200 -23.78 5.78 6.81
CA GLU A 200 -24.66 6.70 7.56
C GLU A 200 -25.18 6.08 8.89
N ARG A 201 -24.31 5.31 9.56
CA ARG A 201 -24.62 4.65 10.84
C ARG A 201 -23.36 4.41 11.67
N GLU A 202 -23.59 4.12 12.95
CA GLU A 202 -22.50 3.77 13.87
C GLU A 202 -21.77 2.49 13.41
N VAL A 203 -20.46 2.53 13.51
CA VAL A 203 -19.52 1.42 13.29
C VAL A 203 -18.62 1.33 14.50
N GLU A 204 -18.62 0.17 15.14
CA GLU A 204 -17.81 -0.09 16.33
C GLU A 204 -16.38 -0.47 15.96
N ASP A 205 -15.50 -0.49 16.97
CA ASP A 205 -14.12 -0.92 16.81
C ASP A 205 -13.77 -2.11 17.71
N ALA A 206 -12.85 -2.94 17.21
CA ALA A 206 -12.25 -4.03 17.96
C ALA A 206 -10.78 -4.16 17.61
N PHE A 207 -10.00 -4.83 18.45
CA PHE A 207 -8.60 -5.10 18.18
C PHE A 207 -8.11 -6.33 18.93
N PHE A 208 -6.96 -6.87 18.48
CA PHE A 208 -6.27 -7.95 19.16
C PHE A 208 -5.10 -7.42 19.97
N GLU A 209 -5.10 -7.72 21.26
CA GLU A 209 -3.93 -7.52 22.11
C GLU A 209 -2.85 -8.55 21.78
N LYS A 210 -1.56 -8.18 21.89
CA LYS A 210 -0.44 -9.12 21.81
C LYS A 210 -0.13 -9.65 23.20
N ILE A 211 -0.31 -10.94 23.42
CA ILE A 211 0.12 -11.60 24.66
C ILE A 211 1.47 -12.24 24.41
N ARG A 212 2.45 -11.96 25.29
CA ARG A 212 3.71 -12.69 25.35
C ARG A 212 3.55 -13.84 26.33
N ALA A 213 3.39 -15.05 25.81
CA ALA A 213 3.42 -16.27 26.63
C ALA A 213 4.71 -17.04 26.33
N ALA A 214 5.46 -17.40 27.37
CA ALA A 214 6.68 -18.21 27.30
C ALA A 214 7.75 -17.77 26.30
N GLY A 215 7.87 -16.47 26.02
CA GLY A 215 8.87 -15.92 25.10
C GLY A 215 8.44 -15.91 23.62
N GLU A 216 7.33 -16.53 23.27
CA GLU A 216 6.75 -16.46 21.93
C GLU A 216 5.64 -15.40 21.86
N LEU A 217 5.59 -14.69 20.74
CA LEU A 217 4.56 -13.70 20.44
C LEU A 217 3.32 -14.46 19.94
N THR A 218 2.34 -14.63 20.82
CA THR A 218 1.04 -15.21 20.45
C THR A 218 0.05 -14.08 20.18
N LEU A 219 -0.78 -14.24 19.17
CA LEU A 219 -1.95 -13.36 18.98
C LEU A 219 -2.85 -13.49 20.20
N GLY A 220 -3.16 -12.34 20.77
CA GLY A 220 -3.81 -12.28 22.04
C GLY A 220 -5.34 -12.31 21.97
N ARG A 221 -5.95 -11.81 23.02
CA ARG A 221 -7.38 -11.75 23.20
C ARG A 221 -8.01 -10.71 22.31
N LEU A 222 -9.16 -11.03 21.70
CA LEU A 222 -10.04 -10.05 21.07
C LEU A 222 -10.61 -9.11 22.15
N VAL A 223 -10.50 -7.81 21.91
CA VAL A 223 -11.09 -6.72 22.71
C VAL A 223 -12.13 -6.03 21.83
N GLY A 224 -13.36 -5.92 22.31
CA GLY A 224 -14.52 -5.45 21.56
C GLY A 224 -15.56 -6.57 21.38
N ASP A 225 -16.79 -6.19 21.05
CA ASP A 225 -17.89 -7.13 20.78
C ASP A 225 -18.06 -7.32 19.27
N VAL A 226 -18.13 -8.57 18.83
CA VAL A 226 -18.33 -8.94 17.41
C VAL A 226 -19.53 -9.87 17.21
N GLN A 227 -20.33 -10.08 18.26
CA GLN A 227 -21.46 -10.98 18.21
C GLN A 227 -22.49 -10.52 17.15
N ASP A 228 -22.87 -11.42 16.24
CA ASP A 228 -23.80 -11.19 15.11
C ASP A 228 -23.37 -10.04 14.16
N ALA A 229 -22.12 -9.58 14.23
CA ALA A 229 -21.61 -8.45 13.48
C ALA A 229 -21.03 -8.85 12.13
N THR A 230 -21.01 -7.90 11.18
CA THR A 230 -20.09 -7.89 10.05
C THR A 230 -18.77 -7.28 10.51
N VAL A 231 -17.73 -8.09 10.58
CA VAL A 231 -16.37 -7.67 10.97
C VAL A 231 -15.53 -7.36 9.74
N VAL A 232 -14.90 -6.19 9.72
CA VAL A 232 -13.93 -5.79 8.70
C VAL A 232 -12.54 -5.76 9.34
N LEU A 233 -11.72 -6.77 9.05
CA LEU A 233 -10.31 -6.83 9.46
C LEU A 233 -9.47 -5.91 8.57
N VAL A 234 -8.72 -5.00 9.18
CA VAL A 234 -7.97 -3.95 8.46
C VAL A 234 -6.48 -4.04 8.77
N ASP A 235 -5.64 -4.28 7.73
CA ASP A 235 -4.18 -4.32 7.87
C ASP A 235 -3.51 -3.53 6.73
N ASP A 236 -2.22 -3.17 6.87
CA ASP A 236 -1.46 -2.56 5.77
C ASP A 236 -0.96 -3.60 4.77
N LEU A 237 -0.52 -4.74 5.26
CA LEU A 237 0.22 -5.71 4.47
C LEU A 237 -0.17 -7.16 4.79
N ILE A 238 -0.44 -7.95 3.77
CA ILE A 238 -0.52 -9.41 3.87
C ILE A 238 0.80 -10.01 3.39
N ALA A 239 1.59 -10.57 4.33
CA ALA A 239 2.76 -11.39 4.01
C ALA A 239 2.36 -12.88 3.98
N THR A 240 2.35 -13.58 5.10
CA THR A 240 1.87 -14.98 5.17
C THR A 240 0.36 -15.09 5.34
N GLY A 241 -0.30 -14.03 5.78
CA GLY A 241 -1.73 -14.03 6.11
C GLY A 241 -2.09 -14.69 7.45
N SER A 242 -1.11 -15.26 8.18
CA SER A 242 -1.37 -15.99 9.44
C SER A 242 -2.03 -15.13 10.51
N THR A 243 -1.61 -13.87 10.66
CA THR A 243 -2.20 -12.92 11.62
C THR A 243 -3.68 -12.67 11.31
N LEU A 244 -3.99 -12.35 10.05
CA LEU A 244 -5.37 -12.13 9.62
C LEU A 244 -6.23 -13.39 9.75
N THR A 245 -5.69 -14.57 9.41
CA THR A 245 -6.42 -15.83 9.53
C THR A 245 -6.76 -16.16 10.98
N HIS A 246 -5.80 -15.93 11.88
CA HIS A 246 -6.06 -16.12 13.31
C HIS A 246 -7.14 -15.14 13.80
N ALA A 247 -7.02 -13.87 13.46
CA ALA A 247 -8.03 -12.86 13.82
C ALA A 247 -9.42 -13.22 13.27
N ALA A 248 -9.50 -13.68 12.02
CA ALA A 248 -10.75 -14.10 11.41
C ALA A 248 -11.40 -15.27 12.13
N ARG A 249 -10.63 -16.31 12.47
CA ARG A 249 -11.11 -17.46 13.25
C ARG A 249 -11.62 -17.02 14.61
N SER A 250 -10.87 -16.22 15.34
CA SER A 250 -11.26 -15.73 16.66
C SER A 250 -12.53 -14.88 16.60
N CYS A 251 -12.71 -14.05 15.56
CA CYS A 251 -13.96 -13.33 15.35
C CYS A 251 -15.13 -14.29 15.09
N ARG A 252 -14.95 -15.35 14.29
CA ARG A 252 -15.99 -16.38 14.08
C ARG A 252 -16.33 -17.12 15.36
N GLU A 253 -15.35 -17.52 16.14
CA GLU A 253 -15.53 -18.18 17.44
C GLU A 253 -16.27 -17.28 18.43
N ALA A 254 -16.08 -15.95 18.34
CA ALA A 254 -16.79 -14.94 19.12
C ALA A 254 -18.16 -14.57 18.52
N GLY A 255 -18.66 -15.30 17.52
CA GLY A 255 -20.01 -15.15 16.98
C GLY A 255 -20.16 -14.17 15.83
N ALA A 256 -19.05 -13.73 15.17
CA ALA A 256 -19.15 -12.87 14.01
C ALA A 256 -19.93 -13.55 12.87
N ARG A 257 -20.94 -12.86 12.34
CA ARG A 257 -21.79 -13.30 11.24
C ARG A 257 -21.04 -13.33 9.92
N GLN A 258 -20.26 -12.28 9.64
CA GLN A 258 -19.49 -12.11 8.42
C GLN A 258 -18.09 -11.59 8.76
N VAL A 259 -17.06 -12.08 8.09
CA VAL A 259 -15.68 -11.61 8.25
C VAL A 259 -15.12 -11.24 6.89
N LEU A 260 -14.88 -9.96 6.71
CA LEU A 260 -14.22 -9.35 5.55
C LEU A 260 -12.81 -8.94 5.97
N ALA A 261 -11.84 -9.05 5.08
CA ALA A 261 -10.48 -8.57 5.33
C ALA A 261 -10.04 -7.64 4.21
N VAL A 262 -9.38 -6.55 4.58
CA VAL A 262 -8.76 -5.61 3.64
C VAL A 262 -7.31 -5.38 4.00
N ALA A 263 -6.44 -5.31 3.00
CA ALA A 263 -5.07 -4.87 3.17
C ALA A 263 -4.60 -4.07 1.96
N ALA A 264 -3.87 -2.99 2.20
CA ALA A 264 -3.34 -2.18 1.10
C ALA A 264 -2.41 -3.01 0.20
N HIS A 265 -1.54 -3.83 0.81
CA HIS A 265 -0.45 -4.49 0.09
C HIS A 265 -0.49 -6.01 0.20
N GLY A 266 -0.49 -6.70 -0.95
CA GLY A 266 -0.36 -8.15 -1.02
C GLY A 266 1.09 -8.56 -1.33
N ALA A 267 1.97 -8.62 -0.32
CA ALA A 267 3.37 -9.04 -0.53
C ALA A 267 3.54 -10.57 -0.68
N PHE A 268 2.60 -11.32 -0.24
CA PHE A 268 2.44 -12.77 -0.28
C PHE A 268 3.74 -13.59 -0.23
N ALA A 269 4.03 -14.05 0.97
CA ALA A 269 5.08 -15.02 1.23
C ALA A 269 4.52 -16.45 1.12
N ARG A 270 5.42 -17.42 1.21
CA ARG A 270 5.06 -18.85 1.19
C ARG A 270 3.99 -19.16 2.25
N GLY A 271 2.96 -19.88 1.87
CA GLY A 271 1.83 -20.26 2.74
C GLY A 271 0.65 -19.29 2.75
N ALA A 272 0.75 -18.13 2.11
CA ALA A 272 -0.33 -17.15 2.08
C ALA A 272 -1.63 -17.70 1.48
N GLU A 273 -1.56 -18.50 0.42
CA GLU A 273 -2.73 -19.11 -0.21
C GLU A 273 -3.53 -19.98 0.76
N GLY A 274 -2.84 -20.85 1.50
CA GLY A 274 -3.49 -21.74 2.48
C GLY A 274 -4.15 -20.96 3.61
N ASN A 275 -3.54 -19.88 4.06
CA ASN A 275 -4.08 -19.02 5.10
C ASN A 275 -5.30 -18.23 4.59
N LEU A 276 -5.20 -17.58 3.44
CA LEU A 276 -6.28 -16.75 2.90
C LEU A 276 -7.44 -17.58 2.32
N GLY A 277 -7.19 -18.83 1.92
CA GLY A 277 -8.24 -19.78 1.54
C GLY A 277 -9.09 -20.28 2.71
N ASN A 278 -8.78 -19.88 3.96
CA ASN A 278 -9.50 -20.31 5.14
C ASN A 278 -10.99 -19.92 5.08
N GLU A 279 -11.84 -20.82 5.54
CA GLU A 279 -13.30 -20.63 5.55
C GLU A 279 -13.77 -19.51 6.49
N ALA A 280 -12.93 -19.09 7.43
CA ALA A 280 -13.26 -17.97 8.32
C ALA A 280 -13.44 -16.65 7.57
N PHE A 281 -12.85 -16.50 6.38
CA PHE A 281 -13.08 -15.33 5.54
C PHE A 281 -14.26 -15.52 4.57
N ASP A 282 -15.11 -14.51 4.48
CA ASP A 282 -16.08 -14.39 3.38
C ASP A 282 -15.45 -13.71 2.17
N ARG A 283 -14.62 -12.67 2.41
CA ARG A 283 -13.88 -11.97 1.37
C ARG A 283 -12.55 -11.44 1.90
N VAL A 284 -11.58 -11.36 0.98
CA VAL A 284 -10.29 -10.71 1.21
C VAL A 284 -10.02 -9.77 0.03
N LEU A 285 -9.85 -8.49 0.30
CA LEU A 285 -9.57 -7.47 -0.70
C LEU A 285 -8.16 -6.92 -0.50
N ILE A 286 -7.42 -6.78 -1.58
CA ILE A 286 -6.12 -6.08 -1.61
C ILE A 286 -6.10 -5.08 -2.76
N THR A 287 -5.05 -4.24 -2.81
CA THR A 287 -4.79 -3.42 -4.00
C THR A 287 -3.77 -4.06 -4.95
N ASP A 288 -3.66 -3.50 -6.13
CA ASP A 288 -2.62 -3.79 -7.12
C ASP A 288 -1.31 -2.98 -6.91
N SER A 289 -1.10 -2.43 -5.72
CA SER A 289 0.12 -1.69 -5.34
C SER A 289 1.40 -2.53 -5.44
N ILE A 290 1.27 -3.84 -5.35
CA ILE A 290 2.30 -4.85 -5.63
C ILE A 290 1.83 -5.72 -6.79
N TRP A 291 2.54 -5.67 -7.92
CA TRP A 291 2.20 -6.40 -9.13
C TRP A 291 3.45 -7.05 -9.78
N PRO A 292 3.36 -8.28 -10.33
CA PRO A 292 2.18 -9.17 -10.34
C PRO A 292 1.87 -9.75 -8.95
N VAL A 293 0.60 -10.04 -8.72
CA VAL A 293 0.15 -10.64 -7.47
C VAL A 293 0.63 -12.10 -7.40
N LYS A 294 1.39 -12.43 -6.36
CA LYS A 294 2.06 -13.73 -6.18
C LYS A 294 1.15 -14.82 -5.59
N ILE A 295 -0.13 -14.82 -5.92
CA ILE A 295 -1.10 -15.78 -5.38
C ILE A 295 -1.96 -16.33 -6.51
N ASP A 296 -2.22 -17.64 -6.47
CA ASP A 296 -3.14 -18.27 -7.42
C ASP A 296 -4.59 -17.97 -7.00
N ARG A 297 -5.19 -16.99 -7.67
CA ARG A 297 -6.56 -16.56 -7.42
C ARG A 297 -7.60 -17.67 -7.59
N ASN A 298 -7.34 -18.65 -8.46
CA ASN A 298 -8.26 -19.76 -8.71
C ASN A 298 -8.38 -20.67 -7.47
N ARG A 299 -7.30 -20.77 -6.68
CA ARG A 299 -7.30 -21.54 -5.42
C ARG A 299 -8.05 -20.88 -4.29
N LEU A 300 -8.23 -19.56 -4.36
CA LEU A 300 -8.95 -18.78 -3.34
C LEU A 300 -10.45 -18.64 -3.64
N GLY A 301 -10.88 -19.13 -4.81
CA GLY A 301 -12.26 -18.98 -5.26
C GLY A 301 -12.67 -17.51 -5.42
N GLY A 302 -13.97 -17.23 -5.46
CA GLY A 302 -14.48 -15.86 -5.57
C GLY A 302 -14.32 -14.98 -4.32
N LYS A 303 -13.59 -15.43 -3.30
CA LYS A 303 -13.38 -14.68 -2.04
C LYS A 303 -12.30 -13.62 -2.13
N PHE A 304 -11.36 -13.77 -3.06
CA PHE A 304 -10.20 -12.89 -3.19
C PHE A 304 -10.37 -11.89 -4.33
N GLU A 305 -10.27 -10.62 -4.01
CA GLU A 305 -10.48 -9.51 -4.94
C GLU A 305 -9.29 -8.55 -4.93
N ILE A 306 -9.02 -7.95 -6.10
CA ILE A 306 -8.00 -6.92 -6.26
C ILE A 306 -8.70 -5.62 -6.67
N VAL A 307 -8.52 -4.59 -5.87
CA VAL A 307 -9.04 -3.25 -6.13
C VAL A 307 -7.91 -2.40 -6.71
N SER A 308 -8.17 -1.73 -7.83
CA SER A 308 -7.13 -0.89 -8.45
C SER A 308 -6.83 0.35 -7.61
N ALA A 309 -5.55 0.59 -7.36
CA ALA A 309 -5.07 1.80 -6.72
C ALA A 309 -4.93 2.98 -7.71
N ALA A 310 -5.07 2.73 -9.01
CA ALA A 310 -4.84 3.73 -10.04
C ALA A 310 -5.69 5.00 -9.89
N PRO A 311 -7.02 4.94 -9.62
CA PRO A 311 -7.83 6.15 -9.45
C PRO A 311 -7.34 7.03 -8.30
N LEU A 312 -6.86 6.41 -7.21
CA LEU A 312 -6.38 7.13 -6.03
C LEU A 312 -5.06 7.86 -6.32
N PHE A 313 -4.12 7.19 -6.99
CA PHE A 313 -2.86 7.82 -7.43
C PHE A 313 -3.10 8.90 -8.46
N ALA A 314 -3.94 8.68 -9.44
CA ALA A 314 -4.29 9.66 -10.46
C ALA A 314 -4.90 10.93 -9.84
N GLY A 315 -5.86 10.76 -8.93
CA GLY A 315 -6.45 11.90 -8.22
C GLY A 315 -5.44 12.68 -7.38
N ALA A 316 -4.47 12.00 -6.75
CA ALA A 316 -3.40 12.66 -6.01
C ALA A 316 -2.46 13.42 -6.94
N ILE A 317 -2.00 12.81 -8.03
CA ILE A 317 -1.13 13.46 -9.02
C ILE A 317 -1.78 14.69 -9.61
N ALA A 318 -3.07 14.61 -10.00
CA ALA A 318 -3.80 15.75 -10.53
C ALA A 318 -3.84 16.93 -9.55
N ARG A 319 -4.14 16.69 -8.26
CA ARG A 319 -4.12 17.74 -7.24
C ARG A 319 -2.73 18.34 -7.01
N LEU A 320 -1.69 17.52 -7.01
CA LEU A 320 -0.32 17.96 -6.79
C LEU A 320 0.25 18.78 -7.97
N HIS A 321 -0.24 18.54 -9.17
CA HIS A 321 0.15 19.28 -10.37
C HIS A 321 -0.58 20.61 -10.46
N GLY A 322 -1.87 20.66 -10.13
CA GLY A 322 -2.70 21.88 -10.22
C GLY A 322 -2.58 22.87 -9.06
N GLY A 323 -1.93 22.47 -7.96
CA GLY A 323 -1.69 23.29 -6.77
C GLY A 323 -0.21 23.41 -6.50
#